data_5d6ae7470cd62b30a984facc92b1ffab
#
_entry.id   5d6ae7470cd62b30a984facc92b1ffab
#
_cell.length_a   1.000
_cell.length_b   1.000
_cell.length_c   1.000
_cell.angle_alpha   90.00
_cell.angle_beta   90.00
_cell.angle_gamma   90.00
#
_symmetry.space_group_name_H-M   'P 1'
#
loop_
_entity.id
_entity.type
_entity.pdbx_description
1 polymer ?
#
loop_
_entity_poly.entity_id
_entity_poly.type
_entity_poly.pdbx_seq_one_letter_code
_entity_poly.pdbx_strand_id
1 'polypeptide(L)'
;MLVGQVLASAGGLGTVYGAPKALVVAPPPLAPLGDPWFQGMFAGGHDKTADLAKHYGALASFMKVEFFDAGSVIATAGVDGIHFTAKNNFDLGRALAGKVVEMFAPAA
;
A
#
# COMPACT_ATOMS: atom_id res chain seq x y z
N MET A 1 -1.82 15.95 7.56
CA MET A 1 -1.38 14.75 6.86
C MET A 1 -2.28 13.58 7.22
N LEU A 2 -2.61 12.73 6.26
CA LEU A 2 -3.61 11.66 6.43
C LEU A 2 -3.26 10.68 7.56
N VAL A 3 -2.02 10.17 7.61
CA VAL A 3 -1.60 9.23 8.65
C VAL A 3 -1.72 9.85 10.03
N GLY A 4 -1.30 11.11 10.18
CA GLY A 4 -1.43 11.82 11.44
C GLY A 4 -2.88 11.98 11.89
N GLN A 5 -3.79 12.23 10.94
CA GLN A 5 -5.22 12.33 11.24
C GLN A 5 -5.80 11.00 11.71
N VAL A 6 -5.39 9.89 11.08
CA VAL A 6 -5.83 8.56 11.50
C VAL A 6 -5.36 8.26 12.92
N LEU A 7 -4.09 8.52 13.22
CA LEU A 7 -3.54 8.26 14.56
C LEU A 7 -4.20 9.14 15.62
N ALA A 8 -4.60 10.37 15.28
CA ALA A 8 -5.23 11.29 16.20
C ALA A 8 -6.72 11.02 16.42
N SER A 9 -7.34 10.09 15.66
CA SER A 9 -8.78 9.84 15.72
C SER A 9 -9.23 9.14 17.02
N ALA A 10 -8.32 8.59 17.78
CA ALA A 10 -8.59 7.96 19.10
C ALA A 10 -9.67 6.87 19.04
N GLY A 11 -9.81 6.19 17.91
CA GLY A 11 -10.71 5.04 17.78
C GLY A 11 -12.18 5.37 17.58
N GLY A 12 -12.56 6.65 17.46
CA GLY A 12 -13.93 7.07 17.15
C GLY A 12 -14.73 7.56 18.37
N LEU A 13 -16.01 7.83 18.12
CA LEU A 13 -16.88 8.45 19.11
C LEU A 13 -17.27 7.48 20.22
N GLY A 14 -17.15 7.97 21.47
CA GLY A 14 -17.68 7.26 22.62
C GLY A 14 -17.09 5.88 22.86
N THR A 15 -15.94 5.58 22.31
CA THR A 15 -15.36 4.25 22.42
C THR A 15 -14.35 4.18 23.56
N VAL A 16 -14.15 2.97 24.04
CA VAL A 16 -13.08 2.65 24.98
C VAL A 16 -11.81 2.19 24.28
N TYR A 17 -11.83 2.19 22.95
CA TYR A 17 -10.67 1.76 22.14
C TYR A 17 -9.64 2.87 22.09
N GLY A 18 -8.37 2.49 22.09
CA GLY A 18 -7.27 3.41 21.88
C GLY A 18 -7.19 3.91 20.44
N ALA A 19 -6.13 4.66 20.10
CA ALA A 19 -5.87 5.10 18.75
C ALA A 19 -5.79 3.89 17.80
N PRO A 20 -6.29 4.01 16.56
CA PRO A 20 -6.21 2.92 15.60
C PRO A 20 -4.76 2.65 15.22
N LYS A 21 -4.49 1.41 14.86
CA LYS A 21 -3.23 1.06 14.18
C LYS A 21 -3.35 1.46 12.72
N ALA A 22 -2.24 1.92 12.15
CA ALA A 22 -2.21 2.32 10.76
C ALA A 22 -1.24 1.44 9.97
N LEU A 23 -1.61 1.13 8.75
CA LEU A 23 -0.78 0.41 7.80
C LEU A 23 -0.70 1.23 6.51
N VAL A 24 0.50 1.62 6.13
CA VAL A 24 0.75 2.30 4.86
C VAL A 24 1.12 1.24 3.84
N VAL A 25 0.36 1.18 2.75
CA VAL A 25 0.58 0.22 1.66
C VAL A 25 1.08 0.97 0.44
N ALA A 26 2.29 0.65 -0.03
CA ALA A 26 2.80 1.18 -1.27
C ALA A 26 2.25 0.37 -2.44
N PRO A 27 1.72 1.02 -3.50
CA PRO A 27 1.28 0.30 -4.69
C PRO A 27 2.48 -0.29 -5.45
N PRO A 28 2.25 -1.33 -6.27
CA PRO A 28 3.32 -1.85 -7.13
C PRO A 28 3.68 -0.81 -8.19
N PRO A 29 4.92 -0.83 -8.70
CA PRO A 29 5.28 0.01 -9.84
C PRO A 29 4.41 -0.29 -11.04
N LEU A 30 4.18 0.71 -11.89
CA LEU A 30 3.51 0.48 -13.18
C LEU A 30 4.39 -0.43 -14.05
N ALA A 31 3.76 -1.45 -14.61
CA ALA A 31 4.42 -2.32 -15.57
C ALA A 31 4.46 -1.64 -16.95
N PRO A 32 5.21 -2.20 -17.93
CA PRO A 32 5.18 -1.66 -19.27
C PRO A 32 3.77 -1.56 -19.83
N LEU A 33 3.44 -0.40 -20.40
CA LEU A 33 2.11 -0.09 -20.92
C LEU A 33 2.06 -0.45 -22.41
N GLY A 34 1.12 -1.32 -22.79
CA GLY A 34 0.96 -1.74 -24.18
C GLY A 34 0.20 -0.74 -25.05
N ASP A 35 -0.69 0.05 -24.48
CA ASP A 35 -1.53 0.99 -25.18
C ASP A 35 -0.81 2.33 -25.35
N PRO A 36 -0.64 2.85 -26.60
CA PRO A 36 0.01 4.14 -26.82
C PRO A 36 -0.64 5.31 -26.08
N TRP A 37 -1.96 5.28 -25.89
CA TRP A 37 -2.68 6.29 -25.12
C TRP A 37 -2.19 6.34 -23.68
N PHE A 38 -2.11 5.17 -23.03
CA PHE A 38 -1.61 5.08 -21.66
C PHE A 38 -0.11 5.40 -21.58
N GLN A 39 0.67 5.02 -22.59
CA GLN A 39 2.09 5.38 -22.62
C GLN A 39 2.29 6.90 -22.56
N GLY A 40 1.48 7.66 -23.29
CA GLY A 40 1.52 9.11 -23.25
C GLY A 40 1.01 9.69 -21.93
N MET A 41 -0.16 9.20 -21.47
CA MET A 41 -0.80 9.69 -20.24
C MET A 41 0.04 9.44 -19.01
N PHE A 42 0.71 8.30 -18.92
CA PHE A 42 1.51 7.89 -17.77
C PHE A 42 3.01 7.93 -18.04
N ALA A 43 3.46 8.81 -18.93
CA ALA A 43 4.89 8.95 -19.23
C ALA A 43 5.69 9.19 -17.96
N GLY A 44 6.76 8.41 -17.75
CA GLY A 44 7.56 8.45 -16.53
C GLY A 44 6.93 7.79 -15.32
N GLY A 45 5.73 7.22 -15.47
CA GLY A 45 4.98 6.60 -14.36
C GLY A 45 5.69 5.42 -13.73
N HIS A 46 6.38 4.60 -14.53
CA HIS A 46 7.15 3.47 -13.98
C HIS A 46 8.20 3.96 -12.99
N ASP A 47 9.03 4.92 -13.39
CA ASP A 47 10.11 5.41 -12.54
C ASP A 47 9.57 6.06 -11.26
N LYS A 48 8.51 6.86 -11.38
CA LYS A 48 7.88 7.52 -10.22
C LYS A 48 7.27 6.49 -9.28
N THR A 49 6.54 5.51 -9.80
CA THR A 49 5.90 4.50 -8.98
C THR A 49 6.89 3.50 -8.40
N ALA A 50 8.02 3.25 -9.09
CA ALA A 50 9.08 2.40 -8.56
C ALA A 50 9.69 2.96 -7.26
N ASP A 51 9.68 4.29 -7.09
CA ASP A 51 10.21 4.93 -5.88
C ASP A 51 9.18 5.05 -4.75
N LEU A 52 7.90 4.79 -5.00
CA LEU A 52 6.87 4.97 -3.98
C LEU A 52 7.10 4.11 -2.73
N ALA A 53 7.51 2.85 -2.91
CA ALA A 53 7.76 1.96 -1.77
C ALA A 53 8.84 2.53 -0.86
N LYS A 54 9.91 3.09 -1.42
CA LYS A 54 10.98 3.74 -0.67
C LYS A 54 10.46 4.93 0.13
N HIS A 55 9.70 5.80 -0.52
CA HIS A 55 9.20 7.01 0.13
C HIS A 55 8.12 6.70 1.17
N TYR A 56 7.22 5.79 0.86
CA TYR A 56 6.16 5.40 1.80
C TYR A 56 6.74 4.63 2.99
N GLY A 57 7.75 3.79 2.76
CA GLY A 57 8.46 3.11 3.84
C GLY A 57 9.16 4.08 4.78
N ALA A 58 9.81 5.11 4.23
CA ALA A 58 10.44 6.16 5.01
C ALA A 58 9.41 6.95 5.83
N LEU A 59 8.26 7.29 5.23
CA LEU A 59 7.15 7.94 5.92
C LEU A 59 6.61 7.08 7.06
N ALA A 60 6.37 5.81 6.81
CA ALA A 60 5.87 4.90 7.82
C ALA A 60 6.84 4.77 9.00
N SER A 61 8.13 4.68 8.72
CA SER A 61 9.17 4.65 9.75
C SER A 61 9.18 5.93 10.57
N PHE A 62 9.11 7.09 9.92
CA PHE A 62 9.06 8.37 10.59
C PHE A 62 7.83 8.51 11.49
N MET A 63 6.67 8.08 10.99
CA MET A 63 5.41 8.15 11.74
C MET A 63 5.21 6.99 12.73
N LYS A 64 6.14 6.04 12.75
CA LYS A 64 6.08 4.84 13.61
C LYS A 64 4.80 4.03 13.39
N VAL A 65 4.45 3.85 12.13
CA VAL A 65 3.34 3.00 11.70
C VAL A 65 3.86 1.84 10.85
N GLU A 66 3.00 0.87 10.61
CA GLU A 66 3.35 -0.30 9.82
C GLU A 66 3.40 0.03 8.33
N PHE A 67 4.15 -0.78 7.58
CA PHE A 67 4.35 -0.60 6.15
C PHE A 67 4.27 -1.94 5.43
N PHE A 68 3.68 -1.92 4.24
CA PHE A 68 3.66 -3.07 3.34
C PHE A 68 3.88 -2.62 1.90
N ASP A 69 4.81 -3.26 1.21
CA ASP A 69 5.06 -3.01 -0.21
C ASP A 69 4.27 -4.02 -1.05
N ALA A 70 3.18 -3.56 -1.67
CA ALA A 70 2.38 -4.43 -2.54
C ALA A 70 3.19 -4.97 -3.72
N GLY A 71 4.18 -4.23 -4.21
CA GLY A 71 5.07 -4.67 -5.28
C GLY A 71 5.93 -5.89 -4.92
N SER A 72 6.02 -6.24 -3.63
CA SER A 72 6.73 -7.45 -3.21
C SER A 72 5.93 -8.73 -3.48
N VAL A 73 4.62 -8.65 -3.73
CA VAL A 73 3.76 -9.82 -3.94
C VAL A 73 2.98 -9.79 -5.25
N ILE A 74 2.76 -8.62 -5.85
CA ILE A 74 2.01 -8.48 -7.10
C ILE A 74 2.73 -7.53 -8.06
N ALA A 75 2.38 -7.67 -9.35
CA ALA A 75 2.81 -6.76 -10.41
C ALA A 75 1.63 -6.47 -11.34
N THR A 76 1.63 -5.31 -12.00
CA THR A 76 0.51 -4.85 -12.82
C THR A 76 0.62 -5.29 -14.30
N ALA A 77 1.41 -6.30 -14.60
CA ALA A 77 1.68 -6.74 -15.98
C ALA A 77 0.57 -7.61 -16.58
N GLY A 78 -0.53 -7.85 -15.87
CA GLY A 78 -1.52 -8.85 -16.28
C GLY A 78 -2.56 -8.37 -17.29
N VAL A 79 -2.85 -7.08 -17.35
CA VAL A 79 -3.88 -6.52 -18.23
C VAL A 79 -3.32 -5.35 -19.03
N ASP A 80 -3.18 -4.19 -18.38
CA ASP A 80 -2.81 -2.93 -19.05
C ASP A 80 -1.54 -2.28 -18.47
N GLY A 81 -0.91 -2.92 -17.50
CA GLY A 81 0.24 -2.37 -16.81
C GLY A 81 -0.11 -1.44 -15.64
N ILE A 82 -1.40 -1.21 -15.38
CA ILE A 82 -1.90 -0.29 -14.36
C ILE A 82 -2.82 -1.01 -13.37
N HIS A 83 -3.84 -1.68 -13.87
CA HIS A 83 -4.89 -2.28 -13.06
C HIS A 83 -4.51 -3.68 -12.57
N PHE A 84 -5.16 -4.11 -11.49
CA PHE A 84 -4.95 -5.42 -10.90
C PHE A 84 -5.84 -6.46 -11.57
N THR A 85 -5.29 -7.67 -11.77
CA THR A 85 -6.09 -8.83 -12.13
C THR A 85 -6.83 -9.37 -10.90
N ALA A 86 -7.77 -10.29 -11.11
CA ALA A 86 -8.43 -10.98 -10.02
C ALA A 86 -7.42 -11.72 -9.14
N LYS A 87 -6.41 -12.35 -9.78
CA LYS A 87 -5.34 -13.02 -9.05
C LYS A 87 -4.51 -12.04 -8.21
N ASN A 88 -4.20 -10.86 -8.75
CA ASN A 88 -3.49 -9.83 -8.00
C ASN A 88 -4.26 -9.43 -6.75
N ASN A 89 -5.56 -9.19 -6.88
CA ASN A 89 -6.40 -8.84 -5.73
C ASN A 89 -6.42 -9.93 -4.69
N PHE A 90 -6.51 -11.19 -5.10
CA PHE A 90 -6.50 -12.33 -4.19
C PHE A 90 -5.14 -12.45 -3.48
N ASP A 91 -4.04 -12.39 -4.22
CA ASP A 91 -2.70 -12.54 -3.66
C ASP A 91 -2.38 -11.39 -2.70
N LEU A 92 -2.71 -10.16 -3.08
CA LEU A 92 -2.53 -9.00 -2.20
C LEU A 92 -3.38 -9.11 -0.95
N GLY A 93 -4.64 -9.53 -1.09
CA GLY A 93 -5.54 -9.70 0.06
C GLY A 93 -5.00 -10.72 1.05
N ARG A 94 -4.47 -11.84 0.57
CA ARG A 94 -3.84 -12.85 1.44
C ARG A 94 -2.62 -12.30 2.18
N ALA A 95 -1.77 -11.59 1.46
CA ALA A 95 -0.57 -11.00 2.06
C ALA A 95 -0.93 -9.94 3.10
N LEU A 96 -1.91 -9.09 2.80
CA LEU A 96 -2.38 -8.07 3.76
C LEU A 96 -3.04 -8.71 4.97
N ALA A 97 -3.78 -9.80 4.80
CA ALA A 97 -4.37 -10.52 5.93
C ALA A 97 -3.29 -11.01 6.90
N GLY A 98 -2.21 -11.57 6.37
CA GLY A 98 -1.06 -11.98 7.20
C GLY A 98 -0.42 -10.80 7.92
N LYS A 99 -0.28 -9.67 7.23
CA LYS A 99 0.29 -8.45 7.85
C LYS A 99 -0.62 -7.93 8.96
N VAL A 100 -1.92 -7.90 8.77
CA VAL A 100 -2.87 -7.45 9.78
C VAL A 100 -2.84 -8.36 11.01
N VAL A 101 -2.79 -9.67 10.81
CA VAL A 101 -2.65 -10.63 11.93
C VAL A 101 -1.36 -10.33 12.71
N GLU A 102 -0.25 -10.10 12.02
CA GLU A 102 1.02 -9.75 12.65
C GLU A 102 0.91 -8.46 13.48
N MET A 103 0.24 -7.44 12.93
CA MET A 103 0.07 -6.14 13.62
C MET A 103 -0.70 -6.27 14.93
N PHE A 104 -1.61 -7.21 15.04
CA PHE A 104 -2.43 -7.43 16.23
C PHE A 104 -1.97 -8.60 17.07
N ALA A 105 -0.85 -9.24 16.72
CA ALA A 105 -0.30 -10.33 17.52
C ALA A 105 0.19 -9.78 18.87
N PRO A 106 0.05 -10.55 19.96
CA PRO A 106 0.59 -10.16 21.25
C PRO A 106 2.11 -9.98 21.18
N ALA A 107 2.63 -8.98 21.87
CA ALA A 107 4.07 -8.81 22.00
C ALA A 107 4.67 -10.02 22.70
N ALA A 108 5.77 -10.56 22.15
CA ALA A 108 6.44 -11.73 22.72
C ALA A 108 7.15 -11.38 24.05
#